data_7dc4d19c34c947a0c939985290da8182
#
_entry.id   7dc4d19c34c947a0c939985290da8182
#
_cell.length_a   1.000
_cell.length_b   1.000
_cell.length_c   1.000
_cell.angle_alpha   90.00
_cell.angle_beta   90.00
_cell.angle_gamma   90.00
#
_symmetry.space_group_name_H-M   'P 1'
#
loop_
_entity.id
_entity.type
_entity.pdbx_description
1 polymer ?
#
loop_
_entity_poly.entity_id
_entity_poly.type
_entity_poly.pdbx_seq_one_letter_code
_entity_poly.pdbx_strand_id
1 'polypeptide(L)'
;NATIFSLFKALQSCNTRLEGQNTFMYKIRDGKTFSKENQVTNKKLLFRNFLYLQDFLYNKFNLRGKTFLVPENVFYGLPTSEKMFVGNIPVGTKIRENNLAVGIYWENKWGARDLDLSAVNLHNKVGWNSSYSQDDELYYSGDITNAPDGAVEYLYIKKELDSPTLVFNNIFNGEIGAQFKLIVG
;
A
#
# COMPACT_ATOMS: atom_id res chain seq x y z
N ASN A 1 15.52 9.42 22.53
CA ASN A 1 14.08 9.42 22.20
C ASN A 1 13.87 8.73 20.86
N ALA A 2 13.36 7.49 20.88
CA ALA A 2 13.01 6.76 19.67
C ALA A 2 11.70 7.32 19.08
N THR A 3 11.64 7.50 17.76
CA THR A 3 10.40 7.85 17.08
C THR A 3 9.45 6.66 17.05
N ILE A 4 8.15 6.92 16.87
CA ILE A 4 7.15 5.85 16.75
C ILE A 4 7.47 4.89 15.60
N PHE A 5 7.94 5.39 14.48
CA PHE A 5 8.32 4.59 13.32
C PHE A 5 9.57 3.72 13.59
N SER A 6 10.50 4.21 14.42
CA SER A 6 11.64 3.40 14.86
C SER A 6 11.20 2.24 15.74
N LEU A 7 10.17 2.44 16.58
CA LEU A 7 9.58 1.38 17.40
C LEU A 7 8.84 0.34 16.56
N PHE A 8 8.06 0.76 15.55
CA PHE A 8 7.43 -0.15 14.59
C PHE A 8 8.46 -0.97 13.82
N LYS A 9 9.54 -0.32 13.37
CA LYS A 9 10.65 -1.02 12.70
C LYS A 9 11.31 -2.06 13.59
N ALA A 10 11.53 -1.73 14.87
CA ALA A 10 12.09 -2.67 15.85
C ALA A 10 11.13 -3.84 16.11
N LEU A 11 9.83 -3.57 16.28
CA LEU A 11 8.80 -4.60 16.47
C LEU A 11 8.73 -5.56 15.28
N GLN A 12 8.65 -5.02 14.06
CA GLN A 12 8.65 -5.81 12.83
C GLN A 12 9.92 -6.68 12.72
N SER A 13 11.09 -6.10 13.01
CA SER A 13 12.36 -6.82 12.98
C SER A 13 12.40 -7.97 14.00
N CYS A 14 11.82 -7.79 15.19
CA CYS A 14 11.69 -8.85 16.17
C CYS A 14 10.77 -9.96 15.67
N ASN A 15 9.61 -9.61 15.13
CA ASN A 15 8.64 -10.58 14.62
C ASN A 15 9.22 -11.44 13.49
N THR A 16 9.78 -10.81 12.45
CA THR A 16 10.39 -11.50 11.30
C THR A 16 11.48 -12.50 11.73
N ARG A 17 12.28 -12.13 12.73
CA ARG A 17 13.32 -13.00 13.25
C ARG A 17 12.78 -14.14 14.11
N LEU A 18 11.70 -13.92 14.85
CA LEU A 18 11.02 -14.97 15.62
C LEU A 18 10.39 -16.02 14.70
N GLU A 19 9.88 -15.62 13.55
CA GLU A 19 9.37 -16.50 12.49
C GLU A 19 10.47 -17.29 11.78
N GLY A 20 11.73 -17.07 12.15
CA GLY A 20 12.87 -17.81 11.60
C GLY A 20 13.37 -17.29 10.25
N GLN A 21 12.88 -16.16 9.79
CA GLN A 21 13.37 -15.54 8.57
C GLN A 21 14.71 -14.84 8.82
N ASN A 22 15.67 -15.10 7.97
CA ASN A 22 16.93 -14.35 7.98
C ASN A 22 16.66 -12.90 7.60
N THR A 23 17.25 -11.98 8.34
CA THR A 23 17.15 -10.56 8.04
C THR A 23 18.44 -10.03 7.46
N PHE A 24 18.33 -9.31 6.37
CA PHE A 24 19.45 -8.58 5.80
C PHE A 24 19.45 -7.15 6.30
N MET A 25 20.61 -6.69 6.79
CA MET A 25 20.87 -5.26 6.91
C MET A 25 21.58 -4.81 5.64
N TYR A 26 21.07 -3.77 5.01
CA TYR A 26 21.76 -3.10 3.94
C TYR A 26 21.92 -1.61 4.27
N LYS A 27 22.97 -1.03 3.80
CA LYS A 27 23.26 0.40 3.91
C LYS A 27 23.82 0.86 2.58
N ILE A 28 23.24 1.92 2.05
CA ILE A 28 23.77 2.62 0.88
C ILE A 28 24.36 3.93 1.38
N ARG A 29 25.63 4.13 1.16
CA ARG A 29 26.34 5.35 1.51
C ARG A 29 27.39 5.66 0.46
N ASP A 30 27.38 6.88 -0.04
CA ASP A 30 28.36 7.38 -1.03
C ASP A 30 28.49 6.45 -2.26
N GLY A 31 27.35 5.97 -2.79
CA GLY A 31 27.30 5.04 -3.93
C GLY A 31 27.76 3.61 -3.62
N LYS A 32 28.10 3.30 -2.37
CA LYS A 32 28.52 1.96 -1.96
C LYS A 32 27.42 1.26 -1.18
N THR A 33 27.20 -0.01 -1.50
CA THR A 33 26.23 -0.89 -0.83
C THR A 33 26.96 -1.83 0.12
N PHE A 34 26.50 -1.87 1.37
CA PHE A 34 26.94 -2.84 2.36
C PHE A 34 25.76 -3.69 2.76
N SER A 35 25.91 -4.99 2.72
CA SER A 35 24.88 -5.94 3.19
C SER A 35 25.47 -6.89 4.23
N LYS A 36 24.65 -7.25 5.20
CA LYS A 36 24.99 -8.25 6.21
C LYS A 36 23.76 -9.06 6.56
N GLU A 37 23.90 -10.37 6.51
CA GLU A 37 22.91 -11.29 7.05
C GLU A 37 23.03 -11.37 8.57
N ASN A 38 21.92 -11.27 9.29
CA ASN A 38 21.86 -11.40 10.72
C ASN A 38 21.18 -12.71 11.11
N GLN A 39 21.90 -13.53 11.84
CA GLN A 39 21.34 -14.73 12.48
C GLN A 39 20.92 -14.43 13.91
N VAL A 40 19.84 -15.07 14.34
CA VAL A 40 19.35 -14.92 15.72
C VAL A 40 20.14 -15.85 16.62
N THR A 41 20.95 -15.27 17.49
CA THR A 41 21.76 -16.02 18.47
C THR A 41 21.04 -16.27 19.80
N ASN A 42 20.08 -15.42 20.16
CA ASN A 42 19.32 -15.52 21.41
C ASN A 42 17.82 -15.26 21.21
N LYS A 43 17.08 -16.33 20.89
CA LYS A 43 15.61 -16.28 20.69
C LYS A 43 14.86 -15.83 21.93
N LYS A 44 15.29 -16.22 23.14
CA LYS A 44 14.62 -15.86 24.41
C LYS A 44 14.69 -14.35 24.65
N LEU A 45 15.84 -13.74 24.43
CA LEU A 45 16.01 -12.29 24.54
C LEU A 45 15.20 -11.55 23.49
N LEU A 46 15.21 -12.05 22.27
CA LEU A 46 14.44 -11.48 21.17
C LEU A 46 12.93 -11.49 21.46
N PHE A 47 12.39 -12.61 21.97
CA PHE A 47 10.99 -12.71 22.34
C PHE A 47 10.62 -11.76 23.48
N ARG A 48 11.47 -11.62 24.48
CA ARG A 48 11.26 -10.66 25.55
C ARG A 48 11.23 -9.21 25.05
N ASN A 49 12.12 -8.87 24.13
CA ASN A 49 12.13 -7.53 23.50
C ASN A 49 10.86 -7.29 22.65
N PHE A 50 10.39 -8.31 21.95
CA PHE A 50 9.14 -8.24 21.21
C PHE A 50 7.95 -7.93 22.11
N LEU A 51 7.79 -8.67 23.20
CA LEU A 51 6.72 -8.44 24.17
C LEU A 51 6.81 -7.06 24.83
N TYR A 52 8.01 -6.62 25.18
CA TYR A 52 8.21 -5.29 25.74
C TYR A 52 7.81 -4.18 24.76
N LEU A 53 8.17 -4.31 23.49
CA LEU A 53 7.78 -3.35 22.45
C LEU A 53 6.26 -3.34 22.21
N GLN A 54 5.61 -4.51 22.22
CA GLN A 54 4.17 -4.59 22.11
C GLN A 54 3.47 -3.88 23.29
N ASP A 55 3.85 -4.18 24.52
CA ASP A 55 3.27 -3.56 25.70
C ASP A 55 3.53 -2.03 25.72
N PHE A 56 4.72 -1.60 25.40
CA PHE A 56 5.07 -0.19 25.29
C PHE A 56 4.18 0.54 24.26
N LEU A 57 4.01 -0.02 23.06
CA LEU A 57 3.18 0.56 22.01
C LEU A 57 1.70 0.55 22.40
N TYR A 58 1.22 -0.55 23.00
CA TYR A 58 -0.14 -0.68 23.51
C TYR A 58 -0.49 0.44 24.50
N ASN A 59 0.40 0.69 25.47
CA ASN A 59 0.20 1.74 26.46
C ASN A 59 0.36 3.15 25.84
N LYS A 60 1.33 3.33 24.94
CA LYS A 60 1.58 4.61 24.27
C LYS A 60 0.37 5.08 23.45
N PHE A 61 -0.34 4.18 22.77
CA PHE A 61 -1.54 4.50 22.00
C PHE A 61 -2.83 4.46 22.81
N ASN A 62 -2.74 4.16 24.12
CA ASN A 62 -3.91 4.01 24.99
C ASN A 62 -4.98 3.10 24.37
N LEU A 63 -4.56 1.88 24.02
CA LEU A 63 -5.44 0.90 23.36
C LEU A 63 -6.33 0.14 24.34
N ARG A 64 -6.16 0.34 25.65
CA ARG A 64 -6.95 -0.34 26.68
C ARG A 64 -8.43 -0.03 26.54
N GLY A 65 -9.26 -1.08 26.52
CA GLY A 65 -10.71 -0.98 26.39
C GLY A 65 -11.22 -0.58 25.00
N LYS A 66 -10.35 -0.48 24.00
CA LYS A 66 -10.74 -0.25 22.60
C LYS A 66 -10.94 -1.56 21.87
N THR A 67 -11.97 -1.62 21.04
CA THR A 67 -12.22 -2.71 20.11
C THR A 67 -11.79 -2.27 18.71
N PHE A 68 -11.07 -3.14 18.01
CA PHE A 68 -10.62 -2.92 16.63
C PHE A 68 -11.28 -3.97 15.75
N LEU A 69 -11.93 -3.50 14.69
CA LEU A 69 -12.39 -4.36 13.61
C LEU A 69 -11.30 -4.40 12.54
N VAL A 70 -10.74 -5.58 12.34
CA VAL A 70 -9.75 -5.83 11.28
C VAL A 70 -10.40 -6.80 10.30
N PRO A 71 -10.69 -6.37 9.05
CA PRO A 71 -11.23 -7.28 8.04
C PRO A 71 -10.25 -8.44 7.77
N GLU A 72 -10.76 -9.66 7.64
CA GLU A 72 -9.93 -10.86 7.46
C GLU A 72 -9.13 -10.85 6.15
N ASN A 73 -9.65 -10.17 5.15
CA ASN A 73 -9.07 -10.04 3.82
C ASN A 73 -8.05 -8.90 3.70
N VAL A 74 -7.85 -8.08 4.73
CA VAL A 74 -6.93 -6.93 4.71
C VAL A 74 -5.73 -7.17 5.60
N PHE A 75 -4.55 -7.15 5.01
CA PHE A 75 -3.26 -7.29 5.67
C PHE A 75 -2.55 -5.95 5.67
N TYR A 76 -2.74 -5.17 6.72
CA TYR A 76 -2.18 -3.83 6.82
C TYR A 76 -0.65 -3.85 6.83
N GLY A 77 -0.06 -3.02 5.99
CA GLY A 77 1.38 -2.74 6.05
C GLY A 77 1.74 -2.06 7.37
N LEU A 78 2.89 -2.40 7.95
CA LEU A 78 3.38 -1.71 9.14
C LEU A 78 4.17 -0.46 8.70
N PRO A 79 3.72 0.76 9.04
CA PRO A 79 4.41 1.97 8.64
C PRO A 79 5.73 2.13 9.42
N THR A 80 6.84 2.19 8.70
CA THR A 80 8.18 2.40 9.28
C THR A 80 8.72 3.81 9.07
N SER A 81 7.95 4.67 8.39
CA SER A 81 8.19 6.11 8.27
C SER A 81 6.87 6.84 8.01
N GLU A 82 6.84 8.14 8.23
CA GLU A 82 5.68 9.01 7.91
C GLU A 82 5.32 9.03 6.43
N LYS A 83 6.30 8.77 5.55
CA LYS A 83 6.11 8.73 4.09
C LYS A 83 5.46 7.44 3.59
N MET A 84 5.21 6.47 4.48
CA MET A 84 4.64 5.17 4.14
C MET A 84 3.11 5.15 4.27
N PHE A 85 2.45 6.21 3.89
CA PHE A 85 1.00 6.26 3.84
C PHE A 85 0.52 6.76 2.48
N VAL A 86 -0.52 6.11 1.98
CA VAL A 86 -1.37 6.61 0.89
C VAL A 86 -2.71 6.93 1.53
N GLY A 87 -2.96 8.21 1.77
CA GLY A 87 -4.08 8.61 2.62
C GLY A 87 -3.94 8.00 4.03
N ASN A 88 -4.91 7.18 4.42
CA ASN A 88 -4.94 6.50 5.73
C ASN A 88 -4.44 5.05 5.68
N ILE A 89 -4.01 4.56 4.54
CA ILE A 89 -3.59 3.17 4.35
C ILE A 89 -2.07 3.11 4.27
N PRO A 90 -1.41 2.29 5.11
CA PRO A 90 0.03 2.10 5.03
C PRO A 90 0.45 1.44 3.72
N VAL A 91 1.54 1.93 3.13
CA VAL A 91 2.16 1.31 1.95
C VAL A 91 2.58 -0.13 2.28
N GLY A 92 2.30 -1.06 1.38
CA GLY A 92 2.52 -2.49 1.59
C GLY A 92 1.31 -3.22 2.17
N THR A 93 0.19 -2.52 2.43
CA THR A 93 -1.09 -3.16 2.74
C THR A 93 -1.54 -4.04 1.57
N LYS A 94 -2.00 -5.24 1.87
CA LYS A 94 -2.51 -6.21 0.88
C LYS A 94 -3.98 -6.46 1.16
N ILE A 95 -4.77 -6.44 0.11
CA ILE A 95 -6.19 -6.79 0.13
C ILE A 95 -6.36 -8.04 -0.71
N ARG A 96 -7.09 -9.04 -0.21
CA ARG A 96 -7.40 -10.28 -0.92
C ARG A 96 -8.89 -10.39 -1.11
N GLU A 97 -9.31 -10.49 -2.36
CA GLU A 97 -10.71 -10.67 -2.74
C GLU A 97 -10.82 -11.62 -3.93
N ASN A 98 -11.96 -12.28 -4.06
CA ASN A 98 -12.25 -13.12 -5.22
C ASN A 98 -12.73 -12.30 -6.42
N ASN A 99 -13.38 -11.16 -6.14
CA ASN A 99 -13.79 -10.19 -7.14
C ASN A 99 -13.23 -8.85 -6.70
N LEU A 100 -12.34 -8.28 -7.48
CA LEU A 100 -11.65 -7.06 -7.12
C LEU A 100 -11.94 -5.96 -8.12
N ALA A 101 -12.38 -4.82 -7.62
CA ALA A 101 -12.40 -3.56 -8.35
C ALA A 101 -11.42 -2.58 -7.71
N VAL A 102 -10.65 -1.90 -8.52
CA VAL A 102 -9.76 -0.83 -8.09
C VAL A 102 -10.12 0.43 -8.86
N GLY A 103 -10.39 1.51 -8.15
CA GLY A 103 -10.84 2.75 -8.76
C GLY A 103 -10.33 3.99 -8.07
N ILE A 104 -10.62 5.11 -8.70
CA ILE A 104 -10.38 6.45 -8.17
C ILE A 104 -11.68 7.24 -8.20
N TYR A 105 -11.88 8.07 -7.18
CA TYR A 105 -12.94 9.07 -7.14
C TYR A 105 -12.32 10.45 -6.95
N TRP A 106 -12.77 11.43 -7.72
CA TRP A 106 -12.35 12.82 -7.57
C TRP A 106 -13.50 13.79 -7.85
N GLU A 107 -13.29 15.05 -7.52
CA GLU A 107 -14.15 16.17 -7.84
C GLU A 107 -13.28 17.31 -8.38
N ASN A 108 -13.78 18.10 -9.32
CA ASN A 108 -13.03 19.25 -9.87
C ASN A 108 -12.48 20.18 -8.79
N LYS A 109 -13.25 20.38 -7.71
CA LYS A 109 -12.83 21.25 -6.58
C LYS A 109 -11.63 20.71 -5.79
N TRP A 110 -11.19 19.47 -6.05
CA TRP A 110 -9.99 18.87 -5.44
C TRP A 110 -8.73 19.06 -6.25
N GLY A 111 -8.78 19.93 -7.26
CA GLY A 111 -7.62 20.35 -8.04
C GLY A 111 -7.38 19.57 -9.33
N ALA A 112 -8.24 18.63 -9.69
CA ALA A 112 -8.18 17.96 -11.00
C ALA A 112 -9.56 17.91 -11.64
N ARG A 113 -9.58 18.10 -12.96
CA ARG A 113 -10.75 17.88 -13.81
C ARG A 113 -10.73 16.51 -14.44
N ASP A 114 -9.54 16.05 -14.78
CA ASP A 114 -9.29 14.88 -15.59
C ASP A 114 -8.17 14.04 -14.97
N LEU A 115 -8.54 12.87 -14.48
CA LEU A 115 -7.65 11.88 -13.90
C LEU A 115 -7.81 10.56 -14.65
N ASP A 116 -6.74 10.12 -15.28
CA ASP A 116 -6.70 8.89 -16.09
C ASP A 116 -6.28 7.68 -15.26
N LEU A 117 -7.19 6.76 -15.04
CA LEU A 117 -6.86 5.46 -14.45
C LEU A 117 -6.40 4.49 -15.53
N SER A 118 -5.33 3.79 -15.27
CA SER A 118 -4.76 2.80 -16.19
C SER A 118 -4.14 1.63 -15.47
N ALA A 119 -4.11 0.49 -16.14
CA ALA A 119 -3.38 -0.69 -15.73
C ALA A 119 -2.41 -1.13 -16.82
N VAL A 120 -1.25 -1.64 -16.41
CA VAL A 120 -0.23 -2.17 -17.30
C VAL A 120 0.39 -3.42 -16.71
N ASN A 121 0.56 -4.43 -17.53
CA ASN A 121 1.35 -5.62 -17.23
C ASN A 121 2.41 -5.85 -18.33
N LEU A 122 3.04 -7.02 -18.34
CA LEU A 122 4.06 -7.35 -19.34
C LEU A 122 3.51 -7.50 -20.77
N HIS A 123 2.20 -7.67 -20.91
CA HIS A 123 1.56 -8.02 -22.18
C HIS A 123 0.61 -6.93 -22.68
N ASN A 124 -0.13 -6.29 -21.78
CA ASN A 124 -1.27 -5.44 -22.10
C ASN A 124 -1.27 -4.12 -21.33
N LYS A 125 -2.00 -3.16 -21.86
CA LYS A 125 -2.41 -1.93 -21.20
C LYS A 125 -3.92 -1.80 -21.29
N VAL A 126 -4.56 -1.35 -20.20
CA VAL A 126 -5.99 -1.06 -20.15
C VAL A 126 -6.17 0.31 -19.49
N GLY A 127 -6.97 1.20 -20.04
CA GLY A 127 -7.18 2.54 -19.46
C GLY A 127 -7.78 3.53 -20.44
N TRP A 128 -7.55 4.80 -20.20
CA TRP A 128 -8.13 5.94 -20.90
C TRP A 128 -7.90 5.94 -22.41
N ASN A 129 -6.79 5.44 -22.89
CA ASN A 129 -6.47 5.45 -24.29
C ASN A 129 -7.15 4.30 -25.04
N SER A 130 -7.99 4.61 -26.02
CA SER A 130 -8.71 3.62 -26.83
C SER A 130 -7.82 2.65 -27.61
N SER A 131 -6.52 2.95 -27.77
CA SER A 131 -5.53 2.02 -28.30
C SER A 131 -5.10 0.95 -27.28
N TYR A 132 -5.47 1.08 -26.02
CA TYR A 132 -5.26 0.09 -24.99
C TYR A 132 -6.31 -1.00 -25.14
N SER A 133 -5.87 -2.24 -25.37
CA SER A 133 -6.78 -3.35 -25.47
C SER A 133 -7.42 -3.63 -24.10
N GLN A 134 -8.75 -3.64 -24.06
CA GLN A 134 -9.45 -4.35 -23.00
C GLN A 134 -9.21 -5.83 -23.25
N ASP A 135 -8.55 -6.50 -22.34
CA ASP A 135 -8.46 -7.94 -22.41
C ASP A 135 -9.61 -8.60 -21.63
N ASP A 136 -9.70 -9.92 -21.74
CA ASP A 136 -10.73 -10.69 -21.01
C ASP A 136 -10.56 -10.67 -19.49
N GLU A 137 -9.45 -10.16 -18.98
CA GLU A 137 -9.09 -10.18 -17.56
C GLU A 137 -9.51 -8.91 -16.84
N LEU A 138 -9.42 -7.76 -17.51
CA LEU A 138 -9.71 -6.45 -16.97
C LEU A 138 -10.81 -5.74 -17.76
N TYR A 139 -11.69 -5.09 -17.03
CA TYR A 139 -12.68 -4.18 -17.58
C TYR A 139 -12.40 -2.76 -17.06
N TYR A 140 -12.33 -1.80 -17.96
CA TYR A 140 -12.21 -0.38 -17.64
C TYR A 140 -13.56 0.33 -17.79
N SER A 141 -13.94 1.14 -16.80
CA SER A 141 -15.23 1.83 -16.76
C SER A 141 -15.43 2.90 -17.85
N GLY A 142 -14.33 3.35 -18.44
CA GLY A 142 -14.33 4.45 -19.41
C GLY A 142 -13.66 5.70 -18.84
N ASP A 143 -13.29 6.58 -19.75
CA ASP A 143 -12.57 7.84 -19.51
C ASP A 143 -13.57 8.97 -19.18
N ILE A 144 -13.33 9.68 -18.08
CA ILE A 144 -14.16 10.81 -17.61
C ILE A 144 -13.30 12.07 -17.50
N THR A 145 -13.44 12.95 -18.47
CA THR A 145 -12.60 14.16 -18.62
C THR A 145 -13.05 15.37 -17.82
N ASN A 146 -14.14 15.26 -17.05
CA ASN A 146 -14.65 16.37 -16.23
C ASN A 146 -15.56 15.86 -15.10
N ALA A 147 -15.27 16.25 -13.87
CA ALA A 147 -15.92 15.76 -12.66
C ALA A 147 -16.50 16.90 -11.78
N PRO A 148 -17.46 17.74 -12.29
CA PRO A 148 -17.98 18.86 -11.52
C PRO A 148 -18.68 18.42 -10.24
N ASP A 149 -19.44 17.32 -10.29
CA ASP A 149 -20.19 16.72 -9.19
C ASP A 149 -19.58 15.43 -8.67
N GLY A 150 -18.35 15.15 -9.09
CA GLY A 150 -17.61 13.92 -8.80
C GLY A 150 -17.66 12.90 -9.94
N ALA A 151 -16.59 12.15 -10.06
CA ALA A 151 -16.45 11.06 -11.03
C ALA A 151 -15.73 9.85 -10.41
N VAL A 152 -16.01 8.68 -10.98
CA VAL A 152 -15.34 7.43 -10.63
C VAL A 152 -14.85 6.76 -11.89
N GLU A 153 -13.57 6.49 -11.95
CA GLU A 153 -13.03 5.51 -12.87
C GLU A 153 -12.60 4.27 -12.12
N TYR A 154 -12.84 3.10 -12.70
CA TYR A 154 -12.46 1.85 -12.08
C TYR A 154 -12.03 0.81 -13.10
N LEU A 155 -11.20 -0.10 -12.61
CA LEU A 155 -10.80 -1.33 -13.26
C LEU A 155 -11.42 -2.50 -12.47
N TYR A 156 -12.22 -3.32 -13.14
CA TYR A 156 -12.77 -4.53 -12.57
C TYR A 156 -11.98 -5.74 -13.05
N ILE A 157 -11.49 -6.54 -12.12
CA ILE A 157 -10.72 -7.74 -12.40
C ILE A 157 -11.69 -8.91 -12.54
N LYS A 158 -11.84 -9.44 -13.75
CA LYS A 158 -12.83 -10.47 -14.08
C LYS A 158 -12.37 -11.88 -13.71
N LYS A 159 -11.08 -12.11 -13.70
CA LYS A 159 -10.43 -13.40 -13.40
C LYS A 159 -9.03 -13.17 -12.84
N GLU A 160 -8.42 -14.23 -12.34
CA GLU A 160 -7.02 -14.17 -11.91
C GLU A 160 -6.11 -13.67 -13.05
N LEU A 161 -5.27 -12.71 -12.74
CA LEU A 161 -4.35 -12.11 -13.71
C LEU A 161 -3.13 -13.02 -13.89
N ASP A 162 -2.75 -13.27 -15.12
CA ASP A 162 -1.61 -14.12 -15.46
C ASP A 162 -0.25 -13.53 -15.06
N SER A 163 -0.21 -12.24 -14.79
CA SER A 163 1.02 -11.53 -14.39
C SER A 163 0.74 -10.37 -13.44
N PRO A 164 1.76 -9.97 -12.65
CA PRO A 164 1.66 -8.76 -11.83
C PRO A 164 1.27 -7.55 -12.68
N THR A 165 0.22 -6.86 -12.27
CA THR A 165 -0.33 -5.71 -12.97
C THR A 165 -0.18 -4.46 -12.12
N LEU A 166 0.42 -3.43 -12.68
CA LEU A 166 0.52 -2.11 -12.07
C LEU A 166 -0.71 -1.29 -12.43
N VAL A 167 -1.43 -0.83 -11.42
CA VAL A 167 -2.49 0.18 -11.57
C VAL A 167 -1.93 1.54 -11.21
N PHE A 168 -2.14 2.53 -12.05
CA PHE A 168 -1.65 3.88 -11.83
C PHE A 168 -2.68 4.91 -12.27
N ASN A 169 -2.59 6.08 -11.65
CA ASN A 169 -3.39 7.25 -11.98
C ASN A 169 -2.49 8.35 -12.53
N ASN A 170 -2.89 8.96 -13.63
CA ASN A 170 -2.23 10.08 -14.25
C ASN A 170 -3.10 11.34 -14.11
N ILE A 171 -2.50 12.49 -13.85
CA ILE A 171 -3.19 13.77 -13.86
C ILE A 171 -3.04 14.36 -15.26
N PHE A 172 -4.09 14.24 -16.08
CA PHE A 172 -4.08 14.82 -17.42
C PHE A 172 -4.41 16.32 -17.38
N ASN A 173 -5.44 16.70 -16.64
CA ASN A 173 -5.81 18.10 -16.45
C ASN A 173 -6.07 18.38 -14.96
N GLY A 174 -5.07 18.97 -14.31
CA GLY A 174 -5.14 19.27 -12.88
C GLY A 174 -3.92 20.02 -12.37
N GLU A 175 -3.95 20.39 -11.11
CA GLU A 175 -2.91 21.11 -10.40
C GLU A 175 -1.95 20.12 -9.71
N ILE A 176 -0.72 20.57 -9.44
CA ILE A 176 0.19 19.82 -8.59
C ILE A 176 -0.42 19.74 -7.18
N GLY A 177 -0.63 18.52 -6.68
CA GLY A 177 -1.26 18.29 -5.38
C GLY A 177 -2.77 18.04 -5.46
N ALA A 178 -3.33 17.86 -6.66
CA ALA A 178 -4.70 17.40 -6.83
C ALA A 178 -4.98 16.16 -5.97
N GLN A 179 -6.16 16.12 -5.36
CA GLN A 179 -6.56 15.06 -4.45
C GLN A 179 -7.53 14.09 -5.13
N PHE A 180 -7.46 12.85 -4.75
CA PHE A 180 -8.43 11.82 -5.15
C PHE A 180 -8.57 10.77 -4.02
N LYS A 181 -9.62 9.99 -4.08
CA LYS A 181 -9.82 8.83 -3.20
C LYS A 181 -9.51 7.57 -3.99
N LEU A 182 -8.68 6.71 -3.41
CA LEU A 182 -8.52 5.33 -3.88
C LEU A 182 -9.71 4.52 -3.38
N ILE A 183 -10.31 3.74 -4.27
CA ILE A 183 -11.42 2.83 -3.99
C ILE A 183 -10.93 1.42 -4.27
N VAL A 184 -11.18 0.51 -3.34
CA VAL A 184 -10.93 -0.92 -3.51
C VAL A 184 -12.15 -1.65 -2.98
N GLY A 185 -12.73 -2.51 -3.78
CA GLY A 185 -13.94 -3.28 -3.43
C GLY A 185 -14.04 -4.59 -4.20
#